data_d80336eb284a262ac76643ad9e3b61ab
#
_entry.id   d80336eb284a262ac76643ad9e3b61ab
#
_cell.length_a   1.000
_cell.length_b   1.000
_cell.length_c   1.000
_cell.angle_alpha   90.00
_cell.angle_beta   90.00
_cell.angle_gamma   90.00
#
_symmetry.space_group_name_H-M   'P 1'
#
loop_
_entity.id
_entity.type
_entity.pdbx_description
1 polymer ?
#
loop_
_entity_poly.entity_id
_entity_poly.type
_entity_poly.pdbx_seq_one_letter_code
_entity_poly.pdbx_strand_id
1 'polypeptide(L)'
;MKDKNNIVLKYGTKSAIITAIVLAVIIVLNVFAGSLNIKFDATKEKLYTLSEQSKNIVSSLDTDVNMYALYEKESEDPVIEEIFENYENLSSHIHTEFVDPYENPQIAMMYSTTTQNLSVGTVIVESGEKYRVITQNDMAEYGVDEATNMMYMKSFNVETCITSAISYVSGAEMNKIYMLKGHSEQDFGSSLLTKLQNDNYEIESLYLDSEESVPEDADIVVINSPMTDITEGELQKLSTYLSNDGRAFINVGIGTETMTNMSVLLSNYGIEANNAMTIEGAQDYVYGNNPYYIMPHVEQHDITKNMVSDEEEVFFPYAQGFEEVENKKDTLTIESLLTTSGQSYGKKELDSIENFQKTDNDISGPFNLAVAVTDKFTTDTEHTTKIIALGGSSITDSNIDSYVDGGNYDFILNSINWLIDKDQSTSVPSKNIEGNSYLNIEATASIIIMFIGVVLIPFVIAAYGIINMAKRKSK
;
A
#
# COMPACT_ATOMS: atom_id res chain seq x y z
N MET A 1 -12.61 62.07 52.06
CA MET A 1 -12.24 61.76 50.65
C MET A 1 -10.82 61.16 50.48
N LYS A 2 -9.83 61.50 51.30
CA LYS A 2 -8.45 60.95 51.18
C LYS A 2 -8.36 59.46 51.49
N ASP A 3 -9.14 58.90 52.38
CA ASP A 3 -9.07 57.47 52.73
C ASP A 3 -9.62 56.52 51.61
N LYS A 4 -10.65 56.91 50.87
CA LYS A 4 -11.18 56.10 49.76
C LYS A 4 -10.20 55.95 48.59
N ASN A 5 -9.45 57.00 48.27
CA ASN A 5 -8.44 56.98 47.25
C ASN A 5 -7.25 56.05 47.57
N ASN A 6 -6.82 56.05 48.85
CA ASN A 6 -5.75 55.16 49.30
C ASN A 6 -6.15 53.67 49.28
N ILE A 7 -7.40 53.38 49.60
CA ILE A 7 -7.94 52.00 49.54
C ILE A 7 -8.03 51.52 48.09
N VAL A 8 -8.54 52.33 47.18
CA VAL A 8 -8.64 51.99 45.73
C VAL A 8 -7.26 51.81 45.12
N LEU A 9 -6.28 52.67 45.45
CA LEU A 9 -4.88 52.50 45.00
C LEU A 9 -4.25 51.21 45.53
N LYS A 10 -4.42 50.92 46.84
CA LYS A 10 -3.82 49.72 47.46
C LYS A 10 -4.40 48.40 46.97
N TYR A 11 -5.68 48.33 46.63
CA TYR A 11 -6.31 47.12 46.10
C TYR A 11 -6.15 47.04 44.58
N GLY A 12 -6.12 48.15 43.87
CA GLY A 12 -5.83 48.21 42.45
C GLY A 12 -4.40 47.76 42.11
N THR A 13 -3.40 48.21 42.87
CA THR A 13 -2.01 47.74 42.71
C THR A 13 -1.84 46.27 43.05
N LYS A 14 -2.47 45.76 44.11
CA LYS A 14 -2.43 44.32 44.40
C LYS A 14 -3.06 43.47 43.29
N SER A 15 -4.20 43.90 42.75
CA SER A 15 -4.85 43.22 41.64
C SER A 15 -3.98 43.23 40.39
N ALA A 16 -3.39 44.38 40.05
CA ALA A 16 -2.47 44.49 38.92
C ALA A 16 -1.23 43.60 39.06
N ILE A 17 -0.63 43.51 40.26
CA ILE A 17 0.50 42.62 40.53
C ILE A 17 0.10 41.16 40.37
N ILE A 18 -1.05 40.75 40.93
CA ILE A 18 -1.52 39.37 40.79
C ILE A 18 -1.80 39.02 39.34
N THR A 19 -2.41 39.91 38.55
CA THR A 19 -2.66 39.72 37.14
C THR A 19 -1.35 39.59 36.35
N ALA A 20 -0.36 40.43 36.65
CA ALA A 20 0.97 40.36 36.06
C ALA A 20 1.67 39.03 36.36
N ILE A 21 1.58 38.53 37.60
CA ILE A 21 2.14 37.24 37.99
C ILE A 21 1.43 36.10 37.27
N VAL A 22 0.11 36.12 37.16
CA VAL A 22 -0.66 35.10 36.44
C VAL A 22 -0.29 35.08 34.95
N LEU A 23 -0.18 36.25 34.33
CA LEU A 23 0.28 36.35 32.93
C LEU A 23 1.71 35.83 32.76
N ALA A 24 2.62 36.18 33.68
CA ALA A 24 3.98 35.67 33.63
C ALA A 24 4.02 34.13 33.79
N VAL A 25 3.22 33.56 34.69
CA VAL A 25 3.11 32.11 34.86
C VAL A 25 2.55 31.43 33.58
N ILE A 26 1.53 32.02 32.94
CA ILE A 26 0.97 31.51 31.69
C ILE A 26 2.03 31.53 30.57
N ILE A 27 2.79 32.64 30.48
CA ILE A 27 3.87 32.74 29.47
C ILE A 27 4.96 31.69 29.75
N VAL A 28 5.39 31.54 31.00
CA VAL A 28 6.40 30.54 31.38
C VAL A 28 5.90 29.11 31.09
N LEU A 29 4.64 28.82 31.45
CA LEU A 29 4.04 27.51 31.16
C LEU A 29 3.94 27.26 29.64
N ASN A 30 3.61 28.27 28.85
CA ASN A 30 3.51 28.16 27.41
C ASN A 30 4.89 27.95 26.78
N VAL A 31 5.91 28.72 27.21
CA VAL A 31 7.30 28.53 26.78
C VAL A 31 7.82 27.14 27.21
N PHE A 32 7.51 26.72 28.43
CA PHE A 32 7.90 25.41 28.95
C PHE A 32 7.18 24.27 28.19
N ALA A 33 5.89 24.40 27.93
CA ALA A 33 5.15 23.43 27.12
C ALA A 33 5.69 23.35 25.68
N GLY A 34 6.05 24.50 25.09
CA GLY A 34 6.71 24.53 23.77
C GLY A 34 8.11 23.92 23.76
N SER A 35 8.86 24.04 24.87
CA SER A 35 10.21 23.46 24.99
C SER A 35 10.20 21.94 25.23
N LEU A 36 9.07 21.36 25.65
CA LEU A 36 8.93 19.91 25.85
C LEU A 36 8.76 19.16 24.55
N ASN A 37 8.58 19.84 23.42
CA ASN A 37 8.36 19.27 22.09
C ASN A 37 7.31 18.12 22.07
N ILE A 38 6.32 18.20 22.98
CA ILE A 38 5.24 17.22 23.06
C ILE A 38 4.27 17.53 21.91
N LYS A 39 4.53 16.92 20.77
CA LYS A 39 3.60 16.93 19.64
C LYS A 39 2.61 15.77 19.84
N PHE A 40 1.34 16.05 19.72
CA PHE A 40 0.28 15.05 19.81
C PHE A 40 -0.36 14.91 18.43
N ASP A 41 -0.18 13.76 17.81
CA ASP A 41 -0.86 13.43 16.57
C ASP A 41 -2.35 13.21 16.84
N ALA A 42 -3.16 14.19 16.45
CA ALA A 42 -4.61 14.20 16.63
C ALA A 42 -5.36 13.61 15.44
N THR A 43 -4.64 13.16 14.40
CA THR A 43 -5.26 12.49 13.25
C THR A 43 -5.78 11.11 13.66
N LYS A 44 -6.92 10.69 13.12
CA LYS A 44 -7.52 9.39 13.42
C LYS A 44 -6.57 8.26 13.02
N GLU A 45 -5.94 8.41 11.86
CA GLU A 45 -5.04 7.46 11.22
C GLU A 45 -3.58 7.61 11.70
N LYS A 46 -3.29 8.55 12.63
CA LYS A 46 -1.95 8.85 13.14
C LYS A 46 -0.93 9.09 12.02
N LEU A 47 -1.27 10.00 11.12
CA LEU A 47 -0.51 10.25 9.90
C LEU A 47 0.95 10.64 10.14
N TYR A 48 1.24 11.29 11.28
CA TYR A 48 2.56 11.77 11.67
C TYR A 48 3.29 10.84 12.65
N THR A 49 2.62 9.80 13.14
CA THR A 49 3.21 8.87 14.11
C THR A 49 3.77 7.66 13.37
N LEU A 50 5.04 7.35 13.57
CA LEU A 50 5.66 6.17 12.96
C LEU A 50 5.14 4.88 13.59
N SER A 51 4.93 3.87 12.76
CA SER A 51 4.52 2.52 13.15
C SER A 51 5.60 1.82 13.97
N GLU A 52 5.26 0.76 14.68
CA GLU A 52 6.24 -0.05 15.40
C GLU A 52 7.22 -0.73 14.45
N GLN A 53 6.80 -1.08 13.24
CA GLN A 53 7.65 -1.64 12.19
C GLN A 53 8.74 -0.64 11.80
N SER A 54 8.37 0.61 11.45
CA SER A 54 9.32 1.67 11.13
C SER A 54 10.29 1.95 12.28
N LYS A 55 9.79 2.00 13.52
CA LYS A 55 10.62 2.19 14.70
C LYS A 55 11.64 1.06 14.88
N ASN A 56 11.24 -0.18 14.68
CA ASN A 56 12.13 -1.32 14.82
C ASN A 56 13.24 -1.29 13.75
N ILE A 57 12.90 -1.04 12.49
CA ILE A 57 13.85 -0.94 11.38
C ILE A 57 14.87 0.17 11.66
N VAL A 58 14.38 1.38 11.95
CA VAL A 58 15.23 2.57 12.14
C VAL A 58 16.11 2.46 13.40
N SER A 59 15.58 1.90 14.49
CA SER A 59 16.35 1.70 15.72
C SER A 59 17.43 0.62 15.60
N SER A 60 17.35 -0.26 14.60
CA SER A 60 18.34 -1.32 14.36
C SER A 60 19.44 -0.91 13.36
N LEU A 61 19.41 0.31 12.84
CA LEU A 61 20.41 0.81 11.88
C LEU A 61 21.81 0.83 12.51
N ASP A 62 22.78 0.32 11.77
CA ASP A 62 24.21 0.34 12.07
C ASP A 62 25.03 1.13 11.03
N THR A 63 24.37 1.67 10.00
CA THR A 63 24.95 2.48 8.93
C THR A 63 24.25 3.82 8.85
N ASP A 64 24.98 4.87 8.42
CA ASP A 64 24.40 6.19 8.24
C ASP A 64 23.54 6.24 6.98
N VAL A 65 22.35 6.81 7.11
CA VAL A 65 21.37 7.04 6.05
C VAL A 65 21.09 8.53 5.94
N ASN A 66 21.31 9.08 4.75
CA ASN A 66 20.98 10.46 4.43
C ASN A 66 19.65 10.52 3.68
N MET A 67 18.81 11.47 4.05
CA MET A 67 17.51 11.72 3.41
C MET A 67 17.46 13.17 2.93
N TYR A 68 17.25 13.38 1.63
CA TYR A 68 17.12 14.70 1.04
C TYR A 68 15.71 14.90 0.53
N ALA A 69 15.03 15.95 0.99
CA ALA A 69 13.76 16.37 0.46
C ALA A 69 13.94 17.57 -0.47
N LEU A 70 13.52 17.45 -1.72
CA LEU A 70 13.68 18.50 -2.72
C LEU A 70 12.52 19.49 -2.64
N TYR A 71 12.76 20.65 -2.04
CA TYR A 71 11.77 21.73 -1.89
C TYR A 71 12.42 23.09 -2.13
N GLU A 72 11.65 24.02 -2.68
CA GLU A 72 12.07 25.42 -2.75
C GLU A 72 12.20 25.98 -1.34
N LYS A 73 13.20 26.81 -1.14
CA LYS A 73 13.46 27.43 0.16
C LYS A 73 12.25 28.22 0.69
N GLU A 74 11.91 28.03 1.95
CA GLU A 74 10.73 28.60 2.62
C GLU A 74 9.38 28.06 2.09
N SER A 75 9.41 26.97 1.31
CA SER A 75 8.22 26.27 0.78
C SER A 75 8.27 24.77 1.12
N GLU A 76 9.03 24.42 2.16
CA GLU A 76 9.16 23.06 2.64
C GLU A 76 7.79 22.54 3.09
N ASP A 77 7.51 21.26 2.81
CA ASP A 77 6.28 20.62 3.25
C ASP A 77 6.35 20.31 4.75
N PRO A 78 5.48 20.89 5.57
CA PRO A 78 5.51 20.67 7.03
C PRO A 78 5.22 19.22 7.42
N VAL A 79 4.60 18.44 6.55
CA VAL A 79 4.36 16.99 6.76
C VAL A 79 5.67 16.23 6.66
N ILE A 80 6.45 16.49 5.61
CA ILE A 80 7.75 15.87 5.41
C ILE A 80 8.73 16.30 6.51
N GLU A 81 8.69 17.58 6.91
CA GLU A 81 9.51 18.09 8.02
C GLU A 81 9.22 17.32 9.31
N GLU A 82 7.96 17.16 9.69
CA GLU A 82 7.55 16.42 10.90
C GLU A 82 7.98 14.95 10.86
N ILE A 83 7.81 14.31 9.70
CA ILE A 83 8.21 12.91 9.52
C ILE A 83 9.73 12.77 9.58
N PHE A 84 10.49 13.65 8.96
CA PHE A 84 11.95 13.68 9.04
C PHE A 84 12.44 13.83 10.47
N GLU A 85 11.88 14.79 11.23
CA GLU A 85 12.19 14.94 12.65
C GLU A 85 11.91 13.66 13.45
N ASN A 86 10.83 12.95 13.14
CA ASN A 86 10.49 11.71 13.81
C ASN A 86 11.51 10.59 13.54
N TYR A 87 12.03 10.49 12.32
CA TYR A 87 13.10 9.54 11.98
C TYR A 87 14.43 9.91 12.66
N GLU A 88 14.85 11.17 12.62
CA GLU A 88 16.08 11.62 13.31
C GLU A 88 16.04 11.41 14.83
N ASN A 89 14.86 11.59 15.43
CA ASN A 89 14.68 11.35 16.87
C ASN A 89 14.77 9.87 17.26
N LEU A 90 14.59 8.93 16.31
CA LEU A 90 14.66 7.49 16.55
C LEU A 90 16.09 6.95 16.45
N SER A 91 16.92 7.49 15.55
CA SER A 91 18.26 6.98 15.33
C SER A 91 19.25 8.09 15.00
N SER A 92 20.40 8.05 15.65
CA SER A 92 21.53 8.95 15.33
C SER A 92 22.19 8.66 13.99
N HIS A 93 21.81 7.58 13.32
CA HIS A 93 22.26 7.22 11.97
C HIS A 93 21.40 7.85 10.86
N ILE A 94 20.30 8.51 11.19
CA ILE A 94 19.47 9.21 10.21
C ILE A 94 19.89 10.68 10.17
N HIS A 95 20.12 11.18 8.95
CA HIS A 95 20.44 12.57 8.67
C HIS A 95 19.48 13.10 7.62
N THR A 96 18.79 14.20 7.89
CA THR A 96 17.82 14.79 6.97
C THR A 96 18.23 16.17 6.53
N GLU A 97 17.95 16.50 5.27
CA GLU A 97 18.23 17.82 4.70
C GLU A 97 17.15 18.20 3.68
N PHE A 98 16.68 19.46 3.77
CA PHE A 98 15.87 20.07 2.71
C PHE A 98 16.79 20.76 1.72
N VAL A 99 16.66 20.41 0.44
CA VAL A 99 17.53 20.89 -0.64
C VAL A 99 16.71 21.59 -1.68
N ASP A 100 17.02 22.86 -1.94
CA ASP A 100 16.44 23.58 -3.06
C ASP A 100 17.07 23.10 -4.38
N PRO A 101 16.29 22.42 -5.25
CA PRO A 101 16.82 21.87 -6.51
C PRO A 101 17.21 22.94 -7.52
N TYR A 102 16.74 24.18 -7.37
CA TYR A 102 17.13 25.31 -8.23
C TYR A 102 18.43 25.97 -7.76
N GLU A 103 18.66 26.01 -6.43
CA GLU A 103 19.93 26.49 -5.87
C GLU A 103 21.04 25.42 -5.95
N ASN A 104 20.67 24.13 -5.84
CA ASN A 104 21.56 22.98 -5.82
C ASN A 104 21.22 21.93 -6.91
N PRO A 105 21.26 22.30 -8.20
CA PRO A 105 20.85 21.39 -9.28
C PRO A 105 21.72 20.13 -9.38
N GLN A 106 22.92 20.14 -8.78
CA GLN A 106 23.83 19.00 -8.79
C GLN A 106 23.26 17.77 -8.07
N ILE A 107 22.54 17.97 -6.96
CA ILE A 107 21.92 16.87 -6.22
C ILE A 107 20.82 16.25 -7.07
N ALA A 108 19.92 17.06 -7.62
CA ALA A 108 18.88 16.53 -8.52
C ALA A 108 19.48 15.79 -9.73
N MET A 109 20.59 16.28 -10.30
CA MET A 109 21.25 15.63 -11.44
C MET A 109 21.95 14.32 -11.07
N MET A 110 22.49 14.20 -9.85
CA MET A 110 23.20 13.00 -9.38
C MET A 110 22.29 11.78 -9.33
N TYR A 111 21.04 11.96 -8.93
CA TYR A 111 20.05 10.88 -8.75
C TYR A 111 19.03 10.80 -9.90
N SER A 112 19.10 11.71 -10.89
CA SER A 112 18.24 11.63 -12.07
C SER A 112 18.67 10.49 -12.98
N THR A 113 17.70 9.75 -13.48
CA THR A 113 17.92 8.76 -14.56
C THR A 113 17.54 9.36 -15.90
N THR A 114 17.86 8.66 -17.00
CA THR A 114 17.49 9.09 -18.37
C THR A 114 15.97 9.19 -18.58
N THR A 115 15.19 8.56 -17.70
CA THR A 115 13.72 8.48 -17.78
C THR A 115 13.01 9.27 -16.68
N GLN A 116 13.72 9.71 -15.65
CA GLN A 116 13.13 10.36 -14.49
C GLN A 116 13.84 11.66 -14.15
N ASN A 117 13.15 12.80 -14.37
CA ASN A 117 13.59 14.10 -13.88
C ASN A 117 13.07 14.30 -12.46
N LEU A 118 13.96 14.63 -11.54
CA LEU A 118 13.56 14.92 -10.16
C LEU A 118 12.89 16.29 -10.09
N SER A 119 11.73 16.33 -9.48
CA SER A 119 10.93 17.53 -9.27
C SER A 119 10.87 17.92 -7.79
N VAL A 120 10.38 19.10 -7.51
CA VAL A 120 9.99 19.51 -6.15
C VAL A 120 9.01 18.48 -5.57
N GLY A 121 9.14 18.16 -4.29
CA GLY A 121 8.36 17.12 -3.61
C GLY A 121 8.97 15.71 -3.66
N THR A 122 10.15 15.55 -4.29
CA THR A 122 10.88 14.28 -4.31
C THR A 122 11.68 14.10 -3.02
N VAL A 123 11.69 12.88 -2.47
CA VAL A 123 12.57 12.48 -1.37
C VAL A 123 13.60 11.47 -1.91
N ILE A 124 14.87 11.69 -1.57
CA ILE A 124 15.98 10.80 -1.90
C ILE A 124 16.50 10.22 -0.60
N VAL A 125 16.62 8.90 -0.53
CA VAL A 125 17.20 8.18 0.61
C VAL A 125 18.44 7.46 0.13
N GLU A 126 19.59 7.66 0.80
CA GLU A 126 20.86 7.03 0.40
C GLU A 126 21.65 6.50 1.59
N SER A 127 22.45 5.47 1.34
CA SER A 127 23.50 4.98 2.23
C SER A 127 24.61 4.33 1.40
N GLY A 128 25.83 4.86 1.50
CA GLY A 128 26.95 4.40 0.69
C GLY A 128 26.73 4.57 -0.81
N GLU A 129 26.69 3.46 -1.56
CA GLU A 129 26.45 3.48 -3.01
C GLU A 129 24.98 3.24 -3.38
N LYS A 130 24.14 2.84 -2.42
CA LYS A 130 22.73 2.58 -2.64
C LYS A 130 21.89 3.83 -2.42
N TYR A 131 20.94 4.05 -3.30
CA TYR A 131 19.95 5.10 -3.11
C TYR A 131 18.58 4.67 -3.65
N ARG A 132 17.53 5.31 -3.14
CA ARG A 132 16.17 5.21 -3.68
C ARG A 132 15.56 6.59 -3.80
N VAL A 133 14.88 6.83 -4.90
CA VAL A 133 14.15 8.07 -5.18
C VAL A 133 12.66 7.79 -4.97
N ILE A 134 12.02 8.63 -4.16
CA ILE A 134 10.59 8.57 -3.84
C ILE A 134 9.95 9.82 -4.41
N THR A 135 9.08 9.66 -5.39
CA THR A 135 8.38 10.80 -5.99
C THR A 135 7.14 11.19 -5.19
N GLN A 136 6.59 12.36 -5.44
CA GLN A 136 5.36 12.80 -4.80
C GLN A 136 4.18 11.84 -5.08
N ASN A 137 4.16 11.23 -6.25
CA ASN A 137 3.11 10.26 -6.62
C ASN A 137 3.22 8.94 -5.86
N ASP A 138 4.41 8.57 -5.39
CA ASP A 138 4.62 7.35 -4.58
C ASP A 138 4.12 7.57 -3.14
N MET A 139 4.16 8.81 -2.66
CA MET A 139 3.85 9.18 -1.27
C MET A 139 2.36 9.32 -0.97
N ALA A 140 1.50 9.37 -1.98
CA ALA A 140 0.05 9.47 -1.79
C ALA A 140 -0.70 8.81 -2.94
N GLU A 141 -1.78 8.11 -2.62
CA GLU A 141 -2.76 7.64 -3.61
C GLU A 141 -3.97 8.57 -3.61
N TYR A 142 -4.52 8.81 -4.80
CA TYR A 142 -5.69 9.67 -4.98
C TYR A 142 -6.85 8.87 -5.58
N GLY A 143 -8.04 9.05 -5.03
CA GLY A 143 -9.30 8.57 -5.57
C GLY A 143 -10.14 9.70 -6.14
N VAL A 144 -11.25 9.35 -6.81
CA VAL A 144 -12.25 10.29 -7.31
C VAL A 144 -13.57 9.97 -6.63
N ASP A 145 -14.13 10.94 -5.93
CA ASP A 145 -15.47 10.83 -5.34
C ASP A 145 -16.52 10.83 -6.46
N GLU A 146 -17.24 9.74 -6.64
CA GLU A 146 -18.21 9.55 -7.72
C GLU A 146 -19.38 10.54 -7.67
N ALA A 147 -19.76 11.00 -6.49
CA ALA A 147 -20.90 11.92 -6.32
C ALA A 147 -20.53 13.36 -6.67
N THR A 148 -19.28 13.76 -6.41
CA THR A 148 -18.80 15.14 -6.59
C THR A 148 -17.82 15.29 -7.76
N ASN A 149 -17.28 14.19 -8.29
CA ASN A 149 -16.20 14.12 -9.27
C ASN A 149 -14.96 14.92 -8.84
N MET A 150 -14.72 14.98 -7.52
CA MET A 150 -13.55 15.64 -6.93
C MET A 150 -12.50 14.59 -6.55
N MET A 151 -11.24 14.92 -6.83
CA MET A 151 -10.12 14.12 -6.34
C MET A 151 -9.99 14.26 -4.82
N TYR A 152 -9.76 13.16 -4.14
CA TYR A 152 -9.42 13.13 -2.72
C TYR A 152 -8.18 12.24 -2.51
N MET A 153 -7.43 12.52 -1.45
CA MET A 153 -6.32 11.66 -1.04
C MET A 153 -6.91 10.42 -0.35
N LYS A 154 -6.65 9.25 -0.93
CA LYS A 154 -7.13 7.98 -0.46
C LYS A 154 -6.20 7.37 0.57
N SER A 155 -4.89 7.36 0.29
CA SER A 155 -3.89 6.86 1.21
C SER A 155 -2.68 7.78 1.30
N PHE A 156 -2.02 7.74 2.46
CA PHE A 156 -0.82 8.48 2.78
C PHE A 156 0.32 7.50 3.03
N ASN A 157 1.25 7.41 2.08
CA ASN A 157 2.26 6.37 1.99
C ASN A 157 3.67 6.86 2.34
N VAL A 158 3.83 8.09 2.84
CA VAL A 158 5.15 8.70 3.10
C VAL A 158 6.00 7.84 4.02
N GLU A 159 5.43 7.36 5.13
CA GLU A 159 6.14 6.48 6.06
C GLU A 159 6.55 5.16 5.40
N THR A 160 5.63 4.53 4.68
CA THR A 160 5.87 3.27 3.98
C THR A 160 7.01 3.38 2.98
N CYS A 161 6.98 4.42 2.13
CA CYS A 161 8.01 4.66 1.12
C CYS A 161 9.37 4.96 1.74
N ILE A 162 9.43 5.83 2.76
CA ILE A 162 10.69 6.21 3.41
C ILE A 162 11.27 5.03 4.17
N THR A 163 10.49 4.30 4.97
CA THR A 163 10.99 3.15 5.73
C THR A 163 11.47 2.03 4.81
N SER A 164 10.74 1.76 3.72
CA SER A 164 11.18 0.79 2.72
C SER A 164 12.50 1.22 2.05
N ALA A 165 12.62 2.50 1.72
CA ALA A 165 13.85 3.03 1.16
C ALA A 165 15.02 2.92 2.15
N ILE A 166 14.82 3.26 3.42
CA ILE A 166 15.82 3.08 4.49
C ILE A 166 16.24 1.61 4.57
N SER A 167 15.29 0.68 4.59
CA SER A 167 15.56 -0.76 4.63
C SER A 167 16.43 -1.21 3.46
N TYR A 168 16.08 -0.79 2.25
CA TYR A 168 16.84 -1.09 1.05
C TYR A 168 18.29 -0.55 1.08
N VAL A 169 18.47 0.74 1.40
CA VAL A 169 19.81 1.35 1.36
C VAL A 169 20.69 0.90 2.51
N SER A 170 20.13 0.49 3.64
CA SER A 170 20.86 -0.08 4.78
C SER A 170 21.28 -1.54 4.56
N GLY A 171 20.93 -2.15 3.41
CA GLY A 171 21.41 -3.48 3.03
C GLY A 171 20.56 -4.63 3.54
N ALA A 172 19.28 -4.39 3.87
CA ALA A 172 18.35 -5.48 4.12
C ALA A 172 18.27 -6.42 2.91
N GLU A 173 18.13 -7.71 3.16
CA GLU A 173 17.89 -8.68 2.11
C GLU A 173 16.54 -8.40 1.45
N MET A 174 16.55 -8.31 0.12
CA MET A 174 15.38 -8.09 -0.70
C MET A 174 14.96 -9.40 -1.34
N ASN A 175 13.66 -9.69 -1.32
CA ASN A 175 13.15 -10.81 -2.11
C ASN A 175 13.14 -10.44 -3.59
N LYS A 176 13.60 -11.34 -4.45
CA LYS A 176 13.74 -11.09 -5.89
C LYS A 176 12.60 -11.69 -6.70
N ILE A 177 11.96 -10.80 -7.45
CA ILE A 177 10.94 -11.16 -8.44
C ILE A 177 11.57 -11.07 -9.83
N TYR A 178 11.60 -12.20 -10.54
CA TYR A 178 12.03 -12.26 -11.93
C TYR A 178 10.81 -12.28 -12.86
N MET A 179 10.63 -11.21 -13.63
CA MET A 179 9.55 -11.11 -14.63
C MET A 179 10.01 -11.72 -15.96
N LEU A 180 9.37 -12.80 -16.39
CA LEU A 180 9.65 -13.43 -17.70
C LEU A 180 9.39 -12.42 -18.82
N LYS A 181 10.29 -12.39 -19.80
CA LYS A 181 10.26 -11.54 -20.99
C LYS A 181 10.68 -12.35 -22.22
N GLY A 182 10.16 -11.94 -23.36
CA GLY A 182 10.46 -12.56 -24.66
C GLY A 182 9.23 -13.03 -25.42
N HIS A 183 8.06 -13.11 -24.74
CA HIS A 183 6.81 -13.63 -25.32
C HIS A 183 5.73 -12.55 -25.42
N SER A 184 6.16 -11.26 -25.45
CA SER A 184 5.26 -10.09 -25.44
C SER A 184 4.36 -10.05 -24.20
N GLU A 185 4.93 -10.41 -23.06
CA GLU A 185 4.27 -10.32 -21.76
C GLU A 185 3.87 -8.88 -21.46
N GLN A 186 2.79 -8.72 -20.72
CA GLN A 186 2.38 -7.42 -20.24
C GLN A 186 3.24 -7.00 -19.04
N ASP A 187 3.58 -5.71 -18.99
CA ASP A 187 4.24 -5.15 -17.82
C ASP A 187 3.23 -4.90 -16.68
N PHE A 188 3.69 -4.99 -15.46
CA PHE A 188 2.93 -4.44 -14.33
C PHE A 188 2.88 -2.91 -14.43
N GLY A 189 1.75 -2.34 -14.07
CA GLY A 189 1.60 -0.89 -13.97
C GLY A 189 2.60 -0.28 -12.97
N SER A 190 3.00 0.96 -13.21
CA SER A 190 4.00 1.65 -12.35
C SER A 190 3.59 1.67 -10.87
N SER A 191 2.31 1.87 -10.57
CA SER A 191 1.81 1.89 -9.19
C SER A 191 1.96 0.53 -8.50
N LEU A 192 1.71 -0.59 -9.22
CA LEU A 192 1.93 -1.93 -8.68
C LEU A 192 3.42 -2.20 -8.45
N LEU A 193 4.28 -1.79 -9.40
CA LEU A 193 5.73 -1.92 -9.23
C LEU A 193 6.22 -1.13 -8.00
N THR A 194 5.75 0.10 -7.82
CA THR A 194 6.07 0.90 -6.63
C THR A 194 5.59 0.22 -5.34
N LYS A 195 4.37 -0.33 -5.35
CA LYS A 195 3.82 -1.04 -4.18
C LYS A 195 4.66 -2.27 -3.80
N LEU A 196 5.10 -3.05 -4.79
CA LEU A 196 6.02 -4.19 -4.57
C LEU A 196 7.39 -3.73 -4.07
N GLN A 197 7.96 -2.66 -4.65
CA GLN A 197 9.22 -2.08 -4.18
C GLN A 197 9.11 -1.55 -2.75
N ASN A 198 7.99 -0.93 -2.40
CA ASN A 198 7.71 -0.47 -1.03
C ASN A 198 7.57 -1.62 -0.04
N ASP A 199 7.18 -2.79 -0.53
CA ASP A 199 7.16 -4.03 0.25
C ASP A 199 8.47 -4.82 0.17
N ASN A 200 9.57 -4.15 -0.18
CA ASN A 200 10.93 -4.69 -0.22
C ASN A 200 11.13 -5.86 -1.20
N TYR A 201 10.55 -5.73 -2.39
CA TYR A 201 10.88 -6.58 -3.53
C TYR A 201 11.83 -5.88 -4.49
N GLU A 202 12.82 -6.60 -4.98
CA GLU A 202 13.64 -6.25 -6.12
C GLU A 202 13.06 -6.93 -7.37
N ILE A 203 12.86 -6.15 -8.45
CA ILE A 203 12.17 -6.65 -9.64
C ILE A 203 13.13 -6.60 -10.81
N GLU A 204 13.41 -7.76 -11.39
CA GLU A 204 14.33 -7.94 -12.51
C GLU A 204 13.62 -8.56 -13.72
N SER A 205 14.13 -8.28 -14.93
CA SER A 205 13.66 -8.93 -16.16
C SER A 205 14.41 -10.21 -16.39
N LEU A 206 13.68 -11.30 -16.73
CA LEU A 206 14.23 -12.61 -17.04
C LEU A 206 14.03 -12.98 -18.51
N TYR A 207 15.09 -12.99 -19.29
CA TYR A 207 15.12 -13.50 -20.66
C TYR A 207 15.61 -14.94 -20.66
N LEU A 208 14.70 -15.88 -20.35
CA LEU A 208 15.04 -17.28 -20.07
C LEU A 208 15.63 -18.02 -21.26
N ASP A 209 15.38 -17.55 -22.50
CA ASP A 209 16.01 -18.08 -23.70
C ASP A 209 17.54 -17.90 -23.68
N SER A 210 18.04 -16.82 -23.10
CA SER A 210 19.48 -16.51 -23.00
C SER A 210 20.17 -17.04 -21.74
N GLU A 211 19.42 -17.51 -20.76
CA GLU A 211 19.95 -18.03 -19.51
C GLU A 211 20.07 -19.57 -19.54
N GLU A 212 20.99 -20.16 -18.78
CA GLU A 212 21.10 -21.62 -18.65
C GLU A 212 19.94 -22.21 -17.82
N SER A 213 19.49 -21.47 -16.80
CA SER A 213 18.41 -21.83 -15.88
C SER A 213 17.74 -20.57 -15.33
N VAL A 214 16.66 -20.71 -14.58
CA VAL A 214 16.17 -19.63 -13.69
C VAL A 214 17.27 -19.30 -12.70
N PRO A 215 17.57 -18.01 -12.42
CA PRO A 215 18.59 -17.60 -11.45
C PRO A 215 18.39 -18.25 -10.07
N GLU A 216 19.48 -18.62 -9.41
CA GLU A 216 19.41 -19.29 -8.11
C GLU A 216 18.87 -18.40 -6.98
N ASP A 217 18.95 -17.08 -7.17
CA ASP A 217 18.44 -16.07 -6.25
C ASP A 217 17.01 -15.61 -6.58
N ALA A 218 16.33 -16.32 -7.47
CA ALA A 218 14.94 -16.06 -7.79
C ALA A 218 14.01 -16.58 -6.69
N ASP A 219 13.43 -15.68 -5.89
CA ASP A 219 12.40 -16.05 -4.93
C ASP A 219 11.06 -16.31 -5.61
N ILE A 220 10.73 -15.54 -6.64
CA ILE A 220 9.48 -15.66 -7.40
C ILE A 220 9.76 -15.44 -8.90
N VAL A 221 9.17 -16.29 -9.75
CA VAL A 221 9.07 -16.05 -11.18
C VAL A 221 7.66 -15.57 -11.52
N VAL A 222 7.56 -14.44 -12.21
CA VAL A 222 6.29 -13.88 -12.70
C VAL A 222 6.19 -14.08 -14.20
N ILE A 223 5.09 -14.68 -14.66
CA ILE A 223 4.71 -14.80 -16.06
C ILE A 223 3.39 -14.04 -16.24
N ASN A 224 3.44 -12.85 -16.84
CA ASN A 224 2.28 -11.96 -16.91
C ASN A 224 1.69 -11.89 -18.32
N SER A 225 0.73 -12.73 -18.61
CA SER A 225 -0.04 -12.78 -19.86
C SER A 225 0.83 -12.75 -21.12
N PRO A 226 1.66 -13.75 -21.35
CA PRO A 226 2.40 -13.87 -22.60
C PRO A 226 1.42 -13.92 -23.79
N MET A 227 1.76 -13.28 -24.89
CA MET A 227 0.97 -13.30 -26.13
C MET A 227 1.41 -14.41 -27.08
N THR A 228 2.62 -14.95 -26.89
CA THR A 228 3.15 -16.12 -27.63
C THR A 228 3.59 -17.19 -26.64
N ASP A 229 3.57 -18.45 -27.07
CA ASP A 229 3.93 -19.59 -26.22
C ASP A 229 5.42 -19.57 -25.84
N ILE A 230 5.72 -20.06 -24.64
CA ILE A 230 7.10 -20.33 -24.22
C ILE A 230 7.69 -21.48 -25.03
N THR A 231 9.00 -21.49 -25.24
CA THR A 231 9.69 -22.57 -25.92
C THR A 231 9.74 -23.86 -25.09
N GLU A 232 9.99 -24.99 -25.71
CA GLU A 232 10.21 -26.28 -25.01
C GLU A 232 11.40 -26.19 -24.02
N GLY A 233 12.45 -25.44 -24.40
CA GLY A 233 13.63 -25.22 -23.55
C GLY A 233 13.27 -24.41 -22.30
N GLU A 234 12.46 -23.38 -22.41
CA GLU A 234 12.00 -22.57 -21.29
C GLU A 234 11.03 -23.34 -20.40
N LEU A 235 10.11 -24.13 -20.99
CA LEU A 235 9.25 -25.05 -20.25
C LEU A 235 10.08 -25.98 -19.34
N GLN A 236 11.19 -26.54 -19.87
CA GLN A 236 12.05 -27.41 -19.11
C GLN A 236 12.76 -26.67 -17.97
N LYS A 237 13.26 -25.46 -18.18
CA LYS A 237 13.91 -24.63 -17.19
C LYS A 237 12.93 -24.22 -16.08
N LEU A 238 11.73 -23.78 -16.43
CA LEU A 238 10.64 -23.43 -15.48
C LEU A 238 10.19 -24.66 -14.68
N SER A 239 10.02 -25.82 -15.35
CA SER A 239 9.64 -27.06 -14.68
C SER A 239 10.72 -27.52 -13.69
N THR A 240 12.00 -27.33 -14.03
CA THR A 240 13.13 -27.63 -13.14
C THR A 240 13.13 -26.71 -11.91
N TYR A 241 12.97 -25.40 -12.14
CA TYR A 241 12.86 -24.41 -11.05
C TYR A 241 11.72 -24.74 -10.10
N LEU A 242 10.51 -24.94 -10.65
CA LEU A 242 9.33 -25.25 -9.84
C LEU A 242 9.45 -26.57 -9.06
N SER A 243 10.07 -27.58 -9.65
CA SER A 243 10.27 -28.87 -8.95
C SER A 243 11.31 -28.80 -7.82
N ASN A 244 12.06 -27.70 -7.70
CA ASN A 244 13.05 -27.43 -6.66
C ASN A 244 12.60 -26.28 -5.73
N ASP A 245 11.40 -26.39 -5.20
CA ASP A 245 10.79 -25.38 -4.27
C ASP A 245 10.54 -24.01 -4.92
N GLY A 246 10.46 -23.98 -6.24
CA GLY A 246 10.21 -22.75 -6.98
C GLY A 246 8.81 -22.18 -6.70
N ARG A 247 8.68 -20.86 -6.86
CA ARG A 247 7.43 -20.13 -6.65
C ARG A 247 7.09 -19.29 -7.86
N ALA A 248 5.86 -19.35 -8.33
CA ALA A 248 5.45 -18.61 -9.51
C ALA A 248 4.12 -17.89 -9.36
N PHE A 249 4.07 -16.70 -9.93
CA PHE A 249 2.84 -15.95 -10.17
C PHE A 249 2.59 -15.98 -11.69
N ILE A 250 1.57 -16.73 -12.12
CA ILE A 250 1.29 -17.00 -13.52
C ILE A 250 -0.06 -16.40 -13.89
N ASN A 251 -0.04 -15.43 -14.75
CA ASN A 251 -1.23 -14.82 -15.29
C ASN A 251 -1.36 -15.23 -16.77
N VAL A 252 -2.49 -15.84 -17.14
CA VAL A 252 -2.73 -16.34 -18.50
C VAL A 252 -3.94 -15.65 -19.10
N GLY A 253 -3.70 -14.79 -20.08
CA GLY A 253 -4.75 -14.13 -20.85
C GLY A 253 -5.44 -15.10 -21.83
N ILE A 254 -6.60 -14.70 -22.32
CA ILE A 254 -7.26 -15.40 -23.42
C ILE A 254 -6.42 -15.16 -24.69
N GLY A 255 -5.79 -16.19 -25.19
CA GLY A 255 -4.94 -16.12 -26.37
C GLY A 255 -5.67 -16.43 -27.66
N THR A 256 -5.22 -15.84 -28.77
CA THR A 256 -5.64 -16.22 -30.11
C THR A 256 -4.81 -17.38 -30.64
N GLU A 257 -3.67 -17.69 -30.03
CA GLU A 257 -2.77 -18.79 -30.37
C GLU A 257 -2.84 -19.89 -29.32
N THR A 258 -2.60 -21.13 -29.75
CA THR A 258 -2.55 -22.27 -28.82
C THR A 258 -1.23 -22.25 -28.07
N MET A 259 -1.28 -22.00 -26.74
CA MET A 259 -0.13 -22.00 -25.85
C MET A 259 0.12 -23.42 -25.32
N THR A 260 0.68 -24.28 -26.13
CA THR A 260 0.87 -25.71 -25.80
C THR A 260 1.80 -25.93 -24.62
N ASN A 261 2.96 -25.25 -24.61
CA ASN A 261 3.95 -25.42 -23.55
C ASN A 261 3.48 -24.81 -22.25
N MET A 262 2.83 -23.65 -22.32
CA MET A 262 2.22 -23.04 -21.13
C MET A 262 1.10 -23.94 -20.56
N SER A 263 0.27 -24.53 -21.41
CA SER A 263 -0.77 -25.48 -20.98
C SER A 263 -0.15 -26.73 -20.32
N VAL A 264 0.96 -27.24 -20.84
CA VAL A 264 1.70 -28.34 -20.21
C VAL A 264 2.25 -27.93 -18.85
N LEU A 265 2.80 -26.71 -18.72
CA LEU A 265 3.30 -26.20 -17.42
C LEU A 265 2.19 -26.18 -16.39
N LEU A 266 1.03 -25.61 -16.72
CA LEU A 266 -0.13 -25.53 -15.82
C LEU A 266 -0.69 -26.90 -15.48
N SER A 267 -0.81 -27.81 -16.47
CA SER A 267 -1.33 -29.18 -16.28
C SER A 267 -0.45 -30.01 -15.36
N ASN A 268 0.88 -29.79 -15.36
CA ASN A 268 1.82 -30.44 -14.42
C ASN A 268 1.50 -30.09 -12.95
N TYR A 269 0.81 -28.95 -12.74
CA TYR A 269 0.37 -28.47 -11.43
C TYR A 269 -1.16 -28.55 -11.26
N GLY A 270 -1.80 -29.40 -12.07
CA GLY A 270 -3.18 -29.83 -11.88
C GLY A 270 -4.25 -28.83 -12.31
N ILE A 271 -3.89 -27.80 -13.06
CA ILE A 271 -4.83 -26.77 -13.55
C ILE A 271 -4.74 -26.61 -15.07
N GLU A 272 -5.86 -26.26 -15.69
CA GLU A 272 -5.98 -25.99 -17.11
C GLU A 272 -6.84 -24.74 -17.34
N ALA A 273 -6.36 -23.82 -18.17
CA ALA A 273 -7.12 -22.64 -18.56
C ALA A 273 -8.15 -23.03 -19.64
N ASN A 274 -9.39 -22.57 -19.49
CA ASN A 274 -10.50 -22.99 -20.37
C ASN A 274 -10.53 -22.31 -21.74
N ASN A 275 -9.65 -21.31 -21.98
CA ASN A 275 -9.55 -20.52 -23.22
C ASN A 275 -10.91 -19.95 -23.68
N ALA A 276 -11.70 -19.48 -22.75
CA ALA A 276 -13.02 -18.92 -23.00
C ALA A 276 -13.21 -17.64 -22.17
N MET A 277 -13.74 -16.60 -22.79
CA MET A 277 -14.06 -15.38 -22.05
C MET A 277 -15.22 -15.65 -21.10
N THR A 278 -15.01 -15.40 -19.83
CA THR A 278 -16.03 -15.55 -18.82
C THR A 278 -17.07 -14.44 -18.94
N ILE A 279 -18.34 -14.88 -19.01
CA ILE A 279 -19.52 -14.02 -19.02
C ILE A 279 -20.29 -14.32 -17.76
N GLU A 280 -20.60 -13.30 -16.98
CA GLU A 280 -21.35 -13.42 -15.74
C GLU A 280 -22.84 -13.16 -15.97
N GLY A 281 -23.68 -14.05 -15.43
CA GLY A 281 -25.14 -13.95 -15.54
C GLY A 281 -25.82 -13.34 -14.32
N ALA A 282 -25.13 -13.27 -13.17
CA ALA A 282 -25.65 -12.70 -11.94
C ALA A 282 -25.25 -11.22 -11.81
N GLN A 283 -26.22 -10.36 -11.59
CA GLN A 283 -26.00 -8.90 -11.54
C GLN A 283 -25.08 -8.47 -10.37
N ASP A 284 -25.10 -9.19 -9.26
CA ASP A 284 -24.28 -8.89 -8.07
C ASP A 284 -22.78 -9.20 -8.30
N TYR A 285 -22.45 -9.85 -9.40
CA TYR A 285 -21.09 -10.23 -9.79
C TYR A 285 -20.56 -9.44 -11.01
N VAL A 286 -21.22 -8.33 -11.36
CA VAL A 286 -20.89 -7.51 -12.53
C VAL A 286 -20.78 -6.05 -12.17
N TYR A 287 -19.77 -5.39 -12.68
CA TYR A 287 -19.66 -3.94 -12.61
C TYR A 287 -20.55 -3.29 -13.69
N GLY A 288 -21.48 -2.48 -13.26
CA GLY A 288 -22.46 -1.82 -14.16
C GLY A 288 -23.38 -2.81 -14.87
N ASN A 289 -23.44 -2.75 -16.19
CA ASN A 289 -24.30 -3.61 -17.02
C ASN A 289 -23.51 -4.48 -18.02
N ASN A 290 -22.21 -4.62 -17.82
CA ASN A 290 -21.34 -5.35 -18.74
C ASN A 290 -21.03 -6.75 -18.18
N PRO A 291 -21.57 -7.82 -18.75
CA PRO A 291 -21.47 -9.15 -18.19
C PRO A 291 -20.05 -9.76 -18.23
N TYR A 292 -19.10 -9.12 -18.90
CA TYR A 292 -17.67 -9.45 -18.89
C TYR A 292 -16.84 -8.56 -17.95
N TYR A 293 -17.48 -7.63 -17.25
CA TYR A 293 -16.88 -6.82 -16.19
C TYR A 293 -17.16 -7.49 -14.85
N ILE A 294 -16.33 -8.48 -14.53
CA ILE A 294 -16.60 -9.40 -13.44
C ILE A 294 -16.12 -8.80 -12.12
N MET A 295 -17.01 -8.85 -11.12
CA MET A 295 -16.73 -8.63 -9.72
C MET A 295 -16.79 -10.00 -9.03
N PRO A 296 -15.70 -10.78 -9.01
CA PRO A 296 -15.74 -12.15 -8.52
C PRO A 296 -15.97 -12.20 -7.02
N HIS A 297 -16.52 -13.31 -6.53
CA HIS A 297 -16.51 -13.59 -5.11
C HIS A 297 -15.07 -13.84 -4.64
N VAL A 298 -14.66 -13.17 -3.58
CA VAL A 298 -13.38 -13.36 -2.92
C VAL A 298 -13.53 -14.49 -1.91
N GLU A 299 -12.90 -15.63 -2.19
CA GLU A 299 -12.97 -16.81 -1.33
C GLU A 299 -12.09 -16.64 -0.08
N GLN A 300 -12.48 -17.30 1.02
CA GLN A 300 -11.72 -17.26 2.27
C GLN A 300 -10.43 -18.10 2.16
N HIS A 301 -9.28 -17.44 2.16
CA HIS A 301 -7.96 -18.06 2.11
C HIS A 301 -6.97 -17.20 2.92
N ASP A 302 -5.77 -17.70 3.24
CA ASP A 302 -4.75 -16.89 3.94
C ASP A 302 -4.35 -15.64 3.16
N ILE A 303 -4.41 -15.68 1.83
CA ILE A 303 -4.17 -14.54 0.93
C ILE A 303 -5.25 -13.46 1.09
N THR A 304 -6.49 -13.88 1.19
CA THR A 304 -7.69 -13.03 1.04
C THR A 304 -8.41 -12.73 2.35
N LYS A 305 -7.97 -13.31 3.47
CA LYS A 305 -8.67 -13.21 4.76
C LYS A 305 -8.94 -11.78 5.23
N ASN A 306 -8.00 -10.87 5.01
CA ASN A 306 -8.16 -9.47 5.37
C ASN A 306 -9.13 -8.79 4.39
N MET A 307 -9.01 -9.05 3.09
CA MET A 307 -9.90 -8.53 2.07
C MET A 307 -11.37 -8.93 2.34
N VAL A 308 -11.61 -10.20 2.71
CA VAL A 308 -12.94 -10.67 3.08
C VAL A 308 -13.46 -10.00 4.36
N SER A 309 -12.59 -9.77 5.36
CA SER A 309 -13.00 -9.10 6.61
C SER A 309 -13.29 -7.61 6.42
N ASP A 310 -12.60 -6.96 5.49
CA ASP A 310 -12.72 -5.53 5.21
C ASP A 310 -13.68 -5.24 4.04
N GLU A 311 -14.34 -6.28 3.51
CA GLU A 311 -15.29 -6.22 2.38
C GLU A 311 -14.66 -5.60 1.13
N GLU A 312 -13.34 -5.83 0.90
CA GLU A 312 -12.64 -5.36 -0.27
C GLU A 312 -13.06 -6.13 -1.53
N GLU A 313 -13.31 -5.39 -2.59
CA GLU A 313 -13.74 -5.93 -3.87
C GLU A 313 -12.56 -6.11 -4.82
N VAL A 314 -12.70 -7.05 -5.76
CA VAL A 314 -11.79 -7.26 -6.89
C VAL A 314 -12.56 -7.04 -8.19
N PHE A 315 -11.96 -6.33 -9.14
CA PHE A 315 -12.52 -6.13 -10.47
C PHE A 315 -11.65 -6.83 -11.52
N PHE A 316 -12.20 -7.84 -12.17
CA PHE A 316 -11.48 -8.70 -13.09
C PHE A 316 -12.17 -8.82 -14.45
N PRO A 317 -12.18 -7.76 -15.27
CA PRO A 317 -12.79 -7.80 -16.59
C PRO A 317 -12.01 -8.69 -17.56
N TYR A 318 -12.71 -9.26 -18.54
CA TYR A 318 -12.17 -10.10 -19.61
C TYR A 318 -11.39 -11.32 -19.11
N ALA A 319 -11.78 -11.87 -17.97
CA ALA A 319 -11.12 -13.02 -17.38
C ALA A 319 -11.55 -14.34 -18.05
N GLN A 320 -10.68 -15.34 -17.97
CA GLN A 320 -11.00 -16.74 -18.22
C GLN A 320 -10.94 -17.55 -16.93
N GLY A 321 -11.53 -18.73 -16.93
CA GLY A 321 -11.52 -19.62 -15.79
C GLY A 321 -10.47 -20.72 -15.90
N PHE A 322 -10.17 -21.31 -14.72
CA PHE A 322 -9.39 -22.52 -14.58
C PHE A 322 -10.27 -23.71 -14.20
N GLU A 323 -9.93 -24.88 -14.73
CA GLU A 323 -10.48 -26.17 -14.36
C GLU A 323 -9.37 -27.04 -13.74
N GLU A 324 -9.77 -27.96 -12.84
CA GLU A 324 -8.82 -28.94 -12.32
C GLU A 324 -8.64 -30.09 -13.30
N VAL A 325 -7.41 -30.54 -13.49
CA VAL A 325 -7.10 -31.72 -14.31
C VAL A 325 -7.54 -32.99 -13.59
N GLU A 326 -8.30 -33.85 -14.28
CA GLU A 326 -8.87 -35.09 -13.67
C GLU A 326 -7.83 -36.00 -13.00
N ASN A 327 -6.62 -36.11 -13.57
CA ASN A 327 -5.56 -37.01 -13.11
C ASN A 327 -4.37 -36.22 -12.57
N LYS A 328 -4.62 -35.27 -11.68
CA LYS A 328 -3.56 -34.52 -11.00
C LYS A 328 -2.79 -35.40 -10.00
N LYS A 329 -1.57 -34.96 -9.63
CA LYS A 329 -0.79 -35.61 -8.57
C LYS A 329 -1.52 -35.50 -7.21
N ASP A 330 -1.42 -36.54 -6.39
CA ASP A 330 -2.00 -36.54 -5.05
C ASP A 330 -1.35 -35.52 -4.10
N THR A 331 -0.17 -35.04 -4.43
CA THR A 331 0.59 -34.04 -3.66
C THR A 331 0.07 -32.60 -3.85
N LEU A 332 -0.78 -32.39 -4.87
CA LEU A 332 -1.31 -31.08 -5.23
C LEU A 332 -2.56 -30.72 -4.39
N THR A 333 -2.49 -29.54 -3.78
CA THR A 333 -3.64 -28.85 -3.21
C THR A 333 -3.96 -27.63 -4.10
N ILE A 334 -5.20 -27.51 -4.54
CA ILE A 334 -5.69 -26.39 -5.37
C ILE A 334 -6.81 -25.72 -4.61
N GLU A 335 -6.67 -24.44 -4.34
CA GLU A 335 -7.59 -23.64 -3.56
C GLU A 335 -8.08 -22.45 -4.39
N SER A 336 -9.39 -22.25 -4.42
CA SER A 336 -10.02 -21.15 -5.15
C SER A 336 -9.80 -19.83 -4.40
N LEU A 337 -9.47 -18.78 -5.11
CA LEU A 337 -9.27 -17.42 -4.56
C LEU A 337 -10.34 -16.45 -5.05
N LEU A 338 -10.64 -16.50 -6.34
CA LEU A 338 -11.66 -15.66 -6.98
C LEU A 338 -12.59 -16.55 -7.81
N THR A 339 -13.89 -16.48 -7.55
CA THR A 339 -14.86 -17.35 -8.22
C THR A 339 -16.01 -16.55 -8.83
N THR A 340 -16.62 -17.14 -9.87
CA THR A 340 -17.84 -16.60 -10.49
C THR A 340 -19.09 -17.25 -9.91
N SER A 341 -20.27 -16.68 -10.21
CA SER A 341 -21.53 -17.29 -9.86
C SER A 341 -21.84 -18.56 -10.66
N GLY A 342 -22.75 -19.38 -10.18
CA GLY A 342 -23.26 -20.54 -10.93
C GLY A 342 -24.07 -20.19 -12.19
N GLN A 343 -24.31 -18.91 -12.47
CA GLN A 343 -24.99 -18.43 -13.67
C GLN A 343 -23.99 -18.02 -14.77
N SER A 344 -22.69 -18.06 -14.48
CA SER A 344 -21.64 -17.73 -15.45
C SER A 344 -21.48 -18.79 -16.53
N TYR A 345 -20.86 -18.40 -17.63
CA TYR A 345 -20.47 -19.29 -18.72
C TYR A 345 -19.25 -18.76 -19.44
N GLY A 346 -18.44 -19.66 -20.00
CA GLY A 346 -17.26 -19.34 -20.78
C GLY A 346 -17.58 -19.31 -22.26
N LYS A 347 -17.41 -18.16 -22.91
CA LYS A 347 -17.67 -17.97 -24.34
C LYS A 347 -16.41 -18.23 -25.16
N LYS A 348 -16.46 -19.27 -26.00
CA LYS A 348 -15.32 -19.68 -26.85
C LYS A 348 -15.19 -18.86 -28.14
N GLU A 349 -16.32 -18.44 -28.70
CA GLU A 349 -16.37 -17.70 -29.96
C GLU A 349 -16.46 -16.21 -29.69
N LEU A 350 -15.34 -15.49 -29.83
CA LEU A 350 -15.22 -14.06 -29.52
C LEU A 350 -15.54 -13.15 -30.73
N ASP A 351 -15.89 -13.71 -31.88
CA ASP A 351 -16.07 -12.99 -33.15
C ASP A 351 -17.22 -11.97 -33.16
N SER A 352 -18.08 -11.99 -32.14
CA SER A 352 -19.09 -10.95 -31.92
C SER A 352 -19.33 -10.70 -30.45
N ILE A 353 -18.61 -9.78 -29.88
CA ILE A 353 -18.80 -9.26 -28.51
C ILE A 353 -20.21 -8.68 -28.30
N GLU A 354 -20.99 -8.47 -29.38
CA GLU A 354 -22.35 -7.94 -29.31
C GLU A 354 -23.41 -8.97 -28.87
N ASN A 355 -23.11 -10.27 -28.91
CA ASN A 355 -24.06 -11.31 -28.53
C ASN A 355 -23.56 -12.13 -27.34
N PHE A 356 -23.97 -11.74 -26.15
CA PHE A 356 -23.67 -12.43 -24.88
C PHE A 356 -24.67 -13.53 -24.53
N GLN A 357 -25.49 -13.99 -25.46
CA GLN A 357 -26.37 -15.14 -25.19
C GLN A 357 -25.57 -16.43 -25.13
N LYS A 358 -25.82 -17.21 -24.08
CA LYS A 358 -25.22 -18.55 -23.94
C LYS A 358 -25.68 -19.46 -25.06
N THR A 359 -24.76 -20.18 -25.63
CA THR A 359 -24.99 -21.20 -26.67
C THR A 359 -24.65 -22.61 -26.15
N ASP A 360 -25.01 -23.64 -26.89
CA ASP A 360 -24.70 -25.03 -26.51
C ASP A 360 -23.19 -25.35 -26.56
N ASN A 361 -22.39 -24.52 -27.22
CA ASN A 361 -20.92 -24.66 -27.32
C ASN A 361 -20.16 -24.00 -26.19
N ASP A 362 -20.86 -23.17 -25.38
CA ASP A 362 -20.26 -22.44 -24.27
C ASP A 362 -20.10 -23.34 -23.04
N ILE A 363 -19.04 -23.12 -22.28
CA ILE A 363 -18.74 -23.86 -21.06
C ILE A 363 -19.62 -23.31 -19.93
N SER A 364 -20.21 -24.15 -19.12
CA SER A 364 -20.99 -23.70 -17.95
C SER A 364 -20.11 -23.49 -16.73
N GLY A 365 -20.28 -22.35 -16.00
CA GLY A 365 -19.64 -22.12 -14.71
C GLY A 365 -20.28 -22.90 -13.55
N PRO A 366 -19.89 -22.62 -12.30
CA PRO A 366 -18.98 -21.54 -11.91
C PRO A 366 -17.52 -21.78 -12.33
N PHE A 367 -16.70 -20.71 -12.38
CA PHE A 367 -15.28 -20.77 -12.72
C PHE A 367 -14.42 -20.25 -11.59
N ASN A 368 -13.22 -20.82 -11.47
CA ASN A 368 -12.13 -20.25 -10.69
C ASN A 368 -11.36 -19.28 -11.59
N LEU A 369 -11.43 -17.98 -11.32
CA LEU A 369 -10.68 -16.95 -12.06
C LEU A 369 -9.26 -16.78 -11.52
N ALA A 370 -9.07 -17.14 -10.25
CA ALA A 370 -7.77 -17.19 -9.59
C ALA A 370 -7.71 -18.40 -8.65
N VAL A 371 -6.55 -19.07 -8.64
CA VAL A 371 -6.31 -20.24 -7.78
C VAL A 371 -4.93 -20.19 -7.15
N ALA A 372 -4.81 -20.69 -5.94
CA ALA A 372 -3.56 -21.01 -5.28
C ALA A 372 -3.28 -22.51 -5.41
N VAL A 373 -2.10 -22.87 -5.88
CA VAL A 373 -1.66 -24.26 -6.00
C VAL A 373 -0.45 -24.48 -5.10
N THR A 374 -0.51 -25.53 -4.29
CA THR A 374 0.62 -26.00 -3.49
C THR A 374 0.92 -27.45 -3.84
N ASP A 375 2.18 -27.76 -4.21
CA ASP A 375 2.68 -29.12 -4.39
C ASP A 375 3.62 -29.45 -3.21
N LYS A 376 3.17 -30.33 -2.31
CA LYS A 376 3.97 -30.78 -1.16
C LYS A 376 4.35 -32.24 -1.33
N PHE A 377 5.64 -32.49 -1.47
CA PHE A 377 6.15 -33.86 -1.58
C PHE A 377 7.44 -34.04 -0.78
N THR A 378 7.73 -35.25 -0.43
CA THR A 378 8.93 -35.60 0.34
C THR A 378 9.80 -36.57 -0.47
N THR A 379 11.05 -36.22 -0.67
CA THR A 379 12.10 -37.10 -1.13
C THR A 379 13.03 -37.39 0.03
N ASP A 380 14.28 -36.92 0.03
CA ASP A 380 15.18 -36.92 1.18
C ASP A 380 14.88 -35.75 2.13
N THR A 381 14.30 -34.67 1.58
CA THR A 381 13.79 -33.48 2.28
C THR A 381 12.36 -33.19 1.89
N GLU A 382 11.68 -32.37 2.68
CA GLU A 382 10.35 -31.84 2.33
C GLU A 382 10.51 -30.72 1.28
N HIS A 383 9.72 -30.83 0.22
CA HIS A 383 9.66 -29.85 -0.88
C HIS A 383 8.30 -29.20 -0.93
N THR A 384 8.28 -27.90 -1.20
CA THR A 384 7.04 -27.12 -1.33
C THR A 384 7.14 -26.15 -2.50
N THR A 385 6.43 -26.45 -3.57
CA THR A 385 6.21 -25.53 -4.70
C THR A 385 4.91 -24.78 -4.49
N LYS A 386 4.89 -23.48 -4.76
CA LYS A 386 3.68 -22.65 -4.70
C LYS A 386 3.47 -21.92 -6.01
N ILE A 387 2.24 -21.91 -6.48
CA ILE A 387 1.84 -21.18 -7.70
C ILE A 387 0.55 -20.42 -7.42
N ILE A 388 0.52 -19.16 -7.84
CA ILE A 388 -0.72 -18.41 -8.01
C ILE A 388 -0.99 -18.34 -9.52
N ALA A 389 -2.17 -18.76 -9.93
CA ALA A 389 -2.60 -18.66 -11.33
C ALA A 389 -3.84 -17.78 -11.46
N LEU A 390 -3.80 -16.85 -12.43
CA LEU A 390 -4.88 -15.91 -12.75
C LEU A 390 -5.25 -15.98 -14.22
N GLY A 391 -6.54 -15.83 -14.51
CA GLY A 391 -7.10 -15.96 -15.85
C GLY A 391 -7.18 -14.66 -16.65
N GLY A 392 -6.22 -13.75 -16.54
CA GLY A 392 -6.19 -12.55 -17.36
C GLY A 392 -5.37 -11.40 -16.77
N SER A 393 -4.82 -10.56 -17.64
CA SER A 393 -3.90 -9.46 -17.25
C SER A 393 -4.61 -8.19 -16.78
N SER A 394 -5.91 -8.05 -17.00
CA SER A 394 -6.63 -6.82 -16.66
C SER A 394 -6.53 -6.46 -15.16
N ILE A 395 -6.43 -7.47 -14.31
CA ILE A 395 -6.28 -7.30 -12.85
C ILE A 395 -4.97 -6.54 -12.47
N THR A 396 -3.97 -6.51 -13.36
CA THR A 396 -2.69 -5.81 -13.13
C THR A 396 -2.67 -4.38 -13.68
N ASP A 397 -3.77 -3.92 -14.31
CA ASP A 397 -3.89 -2.59 -14.90
C ASP A 397 -4.33 -1.56 -13.85
N SER A 398 -3.61 -0.42 -13.77
CA SER A 398 -3.89 0.63 -12.80
C SER A 398 -5.26 1.30 -12.99
N ASN A 399 -5.74 1.38 -14.24
CA ASN A 399 -7.07 1.94 -14.50
C ASN A 399 -8.16 0.99 -13.98
N ILE A 400 -7.95 -0.32 -14.10
CA ILE A 400 -8.88 -1.33 -13.59
C ILE A 400 -8.87 -1.35 -12.06
N ASP A 401 -7.69 -1.29 -11.45
CA ASP A 401 -7.54 -1.22 -9.99
C ASP A 401 -8.27 -0.02 -9.37
N SER A 402 -8.31 1.12 -10.08
CA SER A 402 -8.99 2.33 -9.62
C SER A 402 -10.52 2.18 -9.43
N TYR A 403 -11.14 1.20 -10.07
CA TYR A 403 -12.59 0.92 -9.91
C TYR A 403 -12.94 0.23 -8.58
N VAL A 404 -11.95 -0.40 -7.96
CA VAL A 404 -12.09 -1.13 -6.69
C VAL A 404 -11.16 -0.61 -5.61
N ASP A 405 -10.81 0.66 -5.74
CA ASP A 405 -10.04 1.37 -4.72
C ASP A 405 -8.73 0.67 -4.31
N GLY A 406 -8.02 -0.01 -5.23
CA GLY A 406 -6.75 -0.69 -4.97
C GLY A 406 -6.90 -2.15 -4.57
N GLY A 407 -8.11 -2.70 -4.48
CA GLY A 407 -8.35 -4.08 -4.09
C GLY A 407 -7.69 -5.11 -5.01
N ASN A 408 -7.52 -4.80 -6.31
CA ASN A 408 -6.77 -5.67 -7.21
C ASN A 408 -5.29 -5.74 -6.82
N TYR A 409 -4.68 -4.62 -6.52
CA TYR A 409 -3.26 -4.55 -6.15
C TYR A 409 -3.01 -5.15 -4.77
N ASP A 410 -3.95 -5.00 -3.83
CA ASP A 410 -3.87 -5.66 -2.53
C ASP A 410 -3.98 -7.17 -2.67
N PHE A 411 -4.86 -7.67 -3.54
CA PHE A 411 -4.95 -9.09 -3.88
C PHE A 411 -3.63 -9.62 -4.48
N ILE A 412 -3.01 -8.88 -5.42
CA ILE A 412 -1.74 -9.29 -6.06
C ILE A 412 -0.60 -9.27 -5.03
N LEU A 413 -0.48 -8.21 -4.22
CA LEU A 413 0.55 -8.09 -3.21
C LEU A 413 0.44 -9.20 -2.16
N ASN A 414 -0.77 -9.48 -1.68
CA ASN A 414 -1.04 -10.57 -0.75
C ASN A 414 -0.70 -11.94 -1.36
N SER A 415 -1.00 -12.13 -2.64
CA SER A 415 -0.66 -13.35 -3.39
C SER A 415 0.86 -13.55 -3.50
N ILE A 416 1.59 -12.49 -3.81
CA ILE A 416 3.06 -12.50 -3.88
C ILE A 416 3.68 -12.77 -2.51
N ASN A 417 3.17 -12.13 -1.47
CA ASN A 417 3.63 -12.35 -0.09
C ASN A 417 3.39 -13.80 0.38
N TRP A 418 2.24 -14.38 0.01
CA TRP A 418 1.93 -15.77 0.35
C TRP A 418 2.87 -16.77 -0.34
N LEU A 419 3.32 -16.48 -1.56
CA LEU A 419 4.26 -17.36 -2.28
C LEU A 419 5.54 -17.60 -1.47
N ILE A 420 6.08 -16.59 -0.78
CA ILE A 420 7.33 -16.66 -0.03
C ILE A 420 7.12 -16.80 1.48
N ASP A 421 5.93 -17.11 1.94
CA ASP A 421 5.59 -17.21 3.37
C ASP A 421 5.90 -15.93 4.16
N LYS A 422 5.85 -14.77 3.50
CA LYS A 422 6.10 -13.47 4.15
C LYS A 422 4.95 -13.11 5.07
N ASP A 423 5.28 -12.85 6.32
CA ASP A 423 4.28 -12.37 7.28
C ASP A 423 3.85 -10.95 6.92
N GLN A 424 2.56 -10.76 6.65
CA GLN A 424 1.96 -9.44 6.37
C GLN A 424 2.18 -8.43 7.50
N SER A 425 2.47 -8.89 8.72
CA SER A 425 2.78 -8.02 9.85
C SER A 425 4.15 -7.33 9.76
N THR A 426 5.02 -7.73 8.83
CA THR A 426 6.36 -7.14 8.65
C THR A 426 6.39 -5.95 7.71
N SER A 427 5.36 -5.77 6.90
CA SER A 427 5.23 -4.62 6.00
C SER A 427 4.79 -3.37 6.77
N VAL A 428 5.31 -2.21 6.40
CA VAL A 428 4.84 -0.93 6.94
C VAL A 428 3.50 -0.59 6.26
N PRO A 429 2.40 -0.54 7.02
CA PRO A 429 1.09 -0.34 6.42
C PRO A 429 0.93 1.07 5.85
N SER A 430 0.28 1.19 4.69
CA SER A 430 -0.23 2.45 4.19
C SER A 430 -1.31 3.00 5.12
N LYS A 431 -1.36 4.32 5.29
CA LYS A 431 -2.37 4.98 6.12
C LYS A 431 -3.54 5.41 5.23
N ASN A 432 -4.59 4.61 5.22
CA ASN A 432 -5.79 4.89 4.45
C ASN A 432 -6.54 6.07 5.06
N ILE A 433 -6.89 7.06 4.23
CA ILE A 433 -7.64 8.24 4.62
C ILE A 433 -9.09 8.05 4.21
N GLU A 434 -9.92 7.55 5.13
CA GLU A 434 -11.35 7.40 4.87
C GLU A 434 -12.03 8.77 4.75
N GLY A 435 -12.47 9.10 3.56
CA GLY A 435 -13.32 10.26 3.29
C GLY A 435 -12.66 11.61 3.57
N ASN A 436 -13.40 12.71 3.38
CA ASN A 436 -12.95 14.06 3.71
C ASN A 436 -12.55 14.15 5.19
N SER A 437 -11.29 13.86 5.50
CA SER A 437 -10.72 13.99 6.85
C SER A 437 -10.52 15.46 7.21
N TYR A 438 -11.62 16.19 7.31
CA TYR A 438 -11.63 17.32 8.24
C TYR A 438 -11.42 16.70 9.62
N LEU A 439 -10.57 17.30 10.45
CA LEU A 439 -10.33 16.94 11.86
C LEU A 439 -11.61 16.39 12.50
N ASN A 440 -11.81 15.08 12.41
CA ASN A 440 -12.97 14.44 13.00
C ASN A 440 -12.64 14.18 14.47
N ILE A 441 -12.59 15.28 15.24
CA ILE A 441 -12.52 15.17 16.69
C ILE A 441 -13.80 14.44 17.10
N GLU A 442 -13.67 13.26 17.68
CA GLU A 442 -14.83 12.56 18.24
C GLU A 442 -15.76 13.53 18.94
N ALA A 443 -17.06 13.46 18.68
CA ALA A 443 -18.04 14.38 19.24
C ALA A 443 -17.88 14.54 20.76
N THR A 444 -17.49 13.47 21.45
CA THR A 444 -17.19 13.44 22.89
C THR A 444 -15.98 14.29 23.25
N ALA A 445 -14.88 14.20 22.50
CA ALA A 445 -13.66 14.98 22.72
C ALA A 445 -13.90 16.47 22.38
N SER A 446 -14.62 16.75 21.29
CA SER A 446 -15.03 18.11 20.90
C SER A 446 -15.87 18.78 22.01
N ILE A 447 -16.84 18.07 22.57
CA ILE A 447 -17.68 18.56 23.69
C ILE A 447 -16.81 18.81 24.93
N ILE A 448 -15.86 17.93 25.25
CA ILE A 448 -14.96 18.10 26.41
C ILE A 448 -14.07 19.34 26.22
N ILE A 449 -13.45 19.51 25.07
CA ILE A 449 -12.60 20.68 24.76
C ILE A 449 -13.42 21.97 24.84
N MET A 450 -14.60 21.97 24.23
CA MET A 450 -15.52 23.10 24.27
C MET A 450 -15.98 23.41 25.72
N PHE A 451 -16.31 22.39 26.50
CA PHE A 451 -16.69 22.53 27.89
C PHE A 451 -15.55 23.11 28.74
N ILE A 452 -14.32 22.63 28.58
CA ILE A 452 -13.15 23.17 29.29
C ILE A 452 -12.91 24.63 28.87
N GLY A 453 -12.87 24.94 27.58
CA GLY A 453 -12.56 26.29 27.10
C GLY A 453 -13.66 27.33 27.42
N VAL A 454 -14.92 26.97 27.15
CA VAL A 454 -16.03 27.91 27.21
C VAL A 454 -16.72 27.97 28.58
N VAL A 455 -16.69 26.88 29.35
CA VAL A 455 -17.40 26.80 30.63
C VAL A 455 -16.45 26.75 31.83
N LEU A 456 -15.53 25.79 31.84
CA LEU A 456 -14.70 25.54 33.04
C LEU A 456 -13.73 26.70 33.34
N ILE A 457 -13.00 27.17 32.34
CA ILE A 457 -12.03 28.26 32.52
C ILE A 457 -12.71 29.55 32.93
N PRO A 458 -13.78 30.06 32.25
CA PRO A 458 -14.50 31.24 32.70
C PRO A 458 -15.15 31.08 34.09
N PHE A 459 -15.68 29.87 34.38
CA PHE A 459 -16.26 29.60 35.73
C PHE A 459 -15.23 29.69 36.83
N VAL A 460 -14.03 29.13 36.68
CA VAL A 460 -12.94 29.21 37.66
C VAL A 460 -12.52 30.66 37.86
N ILE A 461 -12.41 31.45 36.80
CA ILE A 461 -12.09 32.90 36.88
C ILE A 461 -13.19 33.65 37.63
N ALA A 462 -14.46 33.40 37.30
CA ALA A 462 -15.59 34.02 37.96
C ALA A 462 -15.69 33.64 39.46
N ALA A 463 -15.55 32.36 39.77
CA ALA A 463 -15.56 31.87 41.15
C ALA A 463 -14.43 32.50 41.98
N TYR A 464 -13.22 32.59 41.44
CA TYR A 464 -12.10 33.27 42.06
C TYR A 464 -12.40 34.76 42.29
N GLY A 465 -13.01 35.43 41.34
CA GLY A 465 -13.45 36.82 41.44
C GLY A 465 -14.49 37.03 42.58
N ILE A 466 -15.50 36.14 42.65
CA ILE A 466 -16.54 36.17 43.67
C ILE A 466 -15.97 35.93 45.08
N ILE A 467 -15.08 34.92 45.25
CA ILE A 467 -14.42 34.61 46.53
C ILE A 467 -13.60 35.82 47.01
N ASN A 468 -12.85 36.46 46.10
CA ASN A 468 -12.10 37.66 46.45
C ASN A 468 -13.00 38.86 46.82
N MET A 469 -14.14 38.98 46.12
CA MET A 469 -15.13 40.03 46.44
C MET A 469 -15.79 39.77 47.80
N ALA A 470 -16.14 38.52 48.13
CA ALA A 470 -16.70 38.13 49.42
C ALA A 470 -15.70 38.38 50.56
N LYS A 471 -14.41 37.98 50.39
CA LYS A 471 -13.34 38.27 51.37
C LYS A 471 -13.09 39.78 51.60
N ARG A 472 -13.41 40.62 50.59
CA ARG A 472 -13.31 42.07 50.70
C ARG A 472 -14.48 42.68 51.43
N LYS A 473 -15.68 42.09 51.41
CA LYS A 473 -16.87 42.57 52.14
C LYS A 473 -16.91 42.15 53.59
N SER A 474 -16.16 41.12 54.00
CA SER A 474 -16.08 40.60 55.37
C SER A 474 -14.94 41.22 56.20
N LYS A 475 -14.19 42.12 55.61
CA LYS A 475 -13.23 43.02 56.30
C LYS A 475 -13.73 44.46 56.19
#